data_921bc82d68d0b143d0bafe8f4496e7de
#
_entry.id   921bc82d68d0b143d0bafe8f4496e7de
#
_cell.length_a   1.000
_cell.length_b   1.000
_cell.length_c   1.000
_cell.angle_alpha   90.00
_cell.angle_beta   90.00
_cell.angle_gamma   90.00
#
_symmetry.space_group_name_H-M   'P 1'
#
loop_
_entity.id
_entity.type
_entity.pdbx_description
1 polymer ?
#
loop_
_entity_poly.entity_id
_entity_poly.type
_entity_poly.pdbx_seq_one_letter_code
_entity_poly.pdbx_strand_id
1 'polypeptide(L)'
;RPGHSPLVPGLNIAPELIEADLRLLAQVTNCVRTYGVDRGLDAVPVLARKLGLRVVLGAWIDRDAASNAAQMNRALALSRGYADVIDLLIVGNEVLLRGEQTPAALAELLDLARRTSAVPVAYADVWEFWVRYGEILRPHVDVVAAHILPYWEDEPVGIEQAVEHIVTVNAKIRAIFSPLPVFVGETGWPAAGRQRGAAQPGHSEQTRFVRKLLARQDPNLHYNLVEGFDQPWKRQLEGAVGGYWGVFTADGQQRVTFNGALPADPNWWRLPLAALIGGL
;
A
#
# COMPACT_ATOMS: atom_id res chain seq x y z
N ARG A 1 1.57 -13.48 -4.73
CA ARG A 1 1.47 -14.71 -5.50
C ARG A 1 1.78 -15.92 -4.65
N PRO A 2 1.24 -17.12 -4.95
CA PRO A 2 1.64 -18.36 -4.28
C PRO A 2 3.15 -18.54 -4.36
N GLY A 3 3.79 -18.86 -3.22
CA GLY A 3 5.25 -19.03 -3.13
C GLY A 3 6.06 -17.71 -3.06
N HIS A 4 5.49 -16.58 -3.37
CA HIS A 4 6.16 -15.28 -3.26
C HIS A 4 5.94 -14.70 -1.86
N SER A 5 6.90 -14.91 -0.96
CA SER A 5 6.85 -14.38 0.39
C SER A 5 8.21 -13.77 0.75
N PRO A 6 8.24 -12.55 1.28
CA PRO A 6 9.48 -11.93 1.77
C PRO A 6 10.08 -12.69 2.96
N LEU A 7 9.29 -13.59 3.59
CA LEU A 7 9.75 -14.44 4.70
C LEU A 7 10.57 -15.65 4.22
N VAL A 8 10.60 -15.92 2.91
CA VAL A 8 11.42 -17.01 2.36
C VAL A 8 12.82 -16.49 2.08
N PRO A 9 13.85 -16.98 2.79
CA PRO A 9 15.24 -16.57 2.56
C PRO A 9 15.69 -16.88 1.14
N GLY A 10 16.41 -15.94 0.51
CA GLY A 10 16.99 -16.13 -0.82
C GLY A 10 15.98 -16.17 -1.98
N LEU A 11 14.69 -15.98 -1.72
CA LEU A 11 13.70 -15.88 -2.81
C LEU A 11 14.07 -14.72 -3.74
N ASN A 12 14.13 -15.01 -5.02
CA ASN A 12 14.23 -14.01 -6.08
C ASN A 12 13.14 -14.26 -7.12
N ILE A 13 12.36 -13.25 -7.45
CA ILE A 13 11.25 -13.36 -8.40
C ILE A 13 11.78 -13.10 -9.79
N ALA A 14 11.55 -14.04 -10.71
CA ALA A 14 12.01 -13.91 -12.07
C ALA A 14 11.32 -12.72 -12.78
N PRO A 15 12.04 -11.94 -13.62
CA PRO A 15 11.46 -10.78 -14.32
C PRO A 15 10.21 -11.11 -15.14
N GLU A 16 10.12 -12.31 -15.71
CA GLU A 16 8.98 -12.77 -16.50
C GLU A 16 7.70 -12.88 -15.65
N LEU A 17 7.82 -13.29 -14.39
CA LEU A 17 6.69 -13.35 -13.44
C LEU A 17 6.27 -11.94 -13.02
N ILE A 18 7.23 -11.04 -12.79
CA ILE A 18 6.96 -9.64 -12.49
C ILE A 18 6.26 -8.97 -13.69
N GLU A 19 6.74 -9.23 -14.91
CA GLU A 19 6.12 -8.68 -16.13
C GLU A 19 4.69 -9.20 -16.30
N ALA A 20 4.43 -10.48 -16.05
CA ALA A 20 3.09 -11.05 -16.10
C ALA A 20 2.14 -10.38 -15.09
N ASP A 21 2.62 -10.11 -13.88
CA ASP A 21 1.84 -9.41 -12.85
C ASP A 21 1.58 -7.94 -13.23
N LEU A 22 2.59 -7.25 -13.73
CA LEU A 22 2.44 -5.86 -14.22
C LEU A 22 1.47 -5.76 -15.40
N ARG A 23 1.41 -6.76 -16.30
CA ARG A 23 0.42 -6.81 -17.39
C ARG A 23 -1.01 -6.94 -16.88
N LEU A 24 -1.24 -7.68 -15.78
CA LEU A 24 -2.56 -7.74 -15.16
C LEU A 24 -2.91 -6.39 -14.51
N LEU A 25 -1.97 -5.79 -13.79
CA LEU A 25 -2.17 -4.49 -13.15
C LEU A 25 -2.41 -3.37 -14.17
N ALA A 26 -1.72 -3.38 -15.31
CA ALA A 26 -1.90 -2.39 -16.38
C ALA A 26 -3.32 -2.36 -16.97
N GLN A 27 -4.15 -3.38 -16.73
CA GLN A 27 -5.55 -3.40 -17.15
C GLN A 27 -6.45 -2.54 -16.24
N VAL A 28 -5.99 -2.23 -15.03
CA VAL A 28 -6.81 -1.59 -13.99
C VAL A 28 -6.17 -0.35 -13.36
N THR A 29 -4.89 -0.10 -13.62
CA THR A 29 -4.17 1.07 -13.10
C THR A 29 -3.08 1.54 -14.09
N ASN A 30 -2.66 2.78 -13.96
CA ASN A 30 -1.52 3.35 -14.66
C ASN A 30 -0.28 3.55 -13.77
N CYS A 31 -0.36 3.22 -12.49
CA CYS A 31 0.75 3.36 -11.54
C CYS A 31 0.79 2.17 -10.58
N VAL A 32 2.00 1.74 -10.23
CA VAL A 32 2.25 0.69 -9.25
C VAL A 32 3.22 1.17 -8.17
N ARG A 33 3.09 0.63 -6.97
CA ARG A 33 4.02 0.88 -5.86
C ARG A 33 4.75 -0.40 -5.49
N THR A 34 6.07 -0.28 -5.23
CA THR A 34 6.89 -1.32 -4.58
C THR A 34 7.28 -0.89 -3.16
N TYR A 35 7.68 -1.86 -2.33
CA TYR A 35 8.11 -1.61 -0.95
C TYR A 35 9.61 -1.73 -0.76
N GLY A 36 10.30 -2.35 -1.72
CA GLY A 36 11.73 -2.54 -1.75
C GLY A 36 12.24 -2.75 -3.16
N VAL A 37 13.55 -2.91 -3.32
CA VAL A 37 14.25 -3.06 -4.60
C VAL A 37 15.11 -4.32 -4.67
N ASP A 38 14.97 -5.21 -3.72
CA ASP A 38 15.59 -6.53 -3.69
C ASP A 38 14.68 -7.61 -4.30
N ARG A 39 15.12 -8.86 -4.24
CA ARG A 39 14.34 -10.05 -4.63
C ARG A 39 13.79 -10.02 -6.05
N GLY A 40 14.48 -9.32 -6.96
CA GLY A 40 14.06 -9.13 -8.35
C GLY A 40 13.18 -7.89 -8.60
N LEU A 41 12.72 -7.19 -7.55
CA LEU A 41 11.85 -6.01 -7.70
C LEU A 41 12.56 -4.80 -8.34
N ASP A 42 13.89 -4.82 -8.43
CA ASP A 42 14.68 -3.86 -9.21
C ASP A 42 14.39 -3.91 -10.71
N ALA A 43 13.77 -4.99 -11.21
CA ALA A 43 13.28 -5.08 -12.58
C ALA A 43 11.97 -4.30 -12.83
N VAL A 44 11.24 -3.90 -11.77
CA VAL A 44 9.93 -3.24 -11.92
C VAL A 44 10.01 -1.96 -12.76
N PRO A 45 10.95 -1.00 -12.55
CA PRO A 45 10.95 0.23 -13.35
C PRO A 45 11.14 -0.01 -14.86
N VAL A 46 12.04 -0.90 -15.25
CA VAL A 46 12.26 -1.20 -16.68
C VAL A 46 11.07 -1.92 -17.32
N LEU A 47 10.41 -2.81 -16.57
CA LEU A 47 9.22 -3.53 -17.04
C LEU A 47 8.00 -2.61 -17.09
N ALA A 48 7.82 -1.76 -16.10
CA ALA A 48 6.76 -0.74 -16.04
C ALA A 48 6.87 0.22 -17.23
N ARG A 49 8.09 0.70 -17.58
CA ARG A 49 8.34 1.53 -18.76
C ARG A 49 7.81 0.88 -20.04
N LYS A 50 8.06 -0.42 -20.24
CA LYS A 50 7.58 -1.16 -21.42
C LYS A 50 6.05 -1.25 -21.48
N LEU A 51 5.40 -1.22 -20.34
CA LEU A 51 3.95 -1.39 -20.20
C LEU A 51 3.20 -0.05 -20.04
N GLY A 52 3.91 1.09 -20.10
CA GLY A 52 3.32 2.41 -19.92
C GLY A 52 2.85 2.71 -18.51
N LEU A 53 3.35 1.96 -17.51
CA LEU A 53 3.05 2.17 -16.09
C LEU A 53 4.03 3.16 -15.47
N ARG A 54 3.53 3.96 -14.52
CA ARG A 54 4.33 4.78 -13.60
C ARG A 54 4.68 3.96 -12.35
N VAL A 55 5.70 4.38 -11.62
CA VAL A 55 6.17 3.67 -10.43
C VAL A 55 6.34 4.62 -9.25
N VAL A 56 5.78 4.25 -8.12
CA VAL A 56 6.18 4.73 -6.79
C VAL A 56 7.15 3.70 -6.23
N LEU A 57 8.44 4.03 -6.23
CA LEU A 57 9.50 3.10 -5.86
C LEU A 57 9.73 3.12 -4.35
N GLY A 58 9.75 1.96 -3.70
CA GLY A 58 10.09 1.83 -2.28
C GLY A 58 11.54 1.39 -2.06
N ALA A 59 12.18 1.95 -1.05
CA ALA A 59 13.39 1.41 -0.43
C ALA A 59 13.02 0.89 0.96
N TRP A 60 13.16 -0.41 1.19
CA TRP A 60 12.84 -1.01 2.49
C TRP A 60 13.89 -0.61 3.51
N ILE A 61 13.44 -0.09 4.64
CA ILE A 61 14.31 0.28 5.77
C ILE A 61 13.87 -0.51 7.00
N ASP A 62 14.85 -1.14 7.64
CA ASP A 62 14.69 -1.93 8.87
C ASP A 62 15.80 -1.61 9.89
N ARG A 63 16.08 -2.53 10.83
CA ARG A 63 17.11 -2.34 11.86
C ARG A 63 18.52 -2.62 11.36
N ASP A 64 18.67 -3.34 10.26
CA ASP A 64 19.98 -3.73 9.71
C ASP A 64 20.55 -2.63 8.83
N ALA A 65 21.62 -1.99 9.29
CA ALA A 65 22.27 -0.88 8.58
C ALA A 65 22.86 -1.30 7.22
N ALA A 66 23.34 -2.55 7.09
CA ALA A 66 23.90 -3.03 5.83
C ALA A 66 22.79 -3.28 4.80
N SER A 67 21.65 -3.85 5.23
CA SER A 67 20.44 -3.99 4.43
C SER A 67 19.95 -2.62 3.95
N ASN A 68 19.82 -1.65 4.87
CA ASN A 68 19.40 -0.29 4.56
C ASN A 68 20.32 0.37 3.53
N ALA A 69 21.64 0.23 3.67
CA ALA A 69 22.59 0.78 2.72
C ALA A 69 22.44 0.15 1.33
N ALA A 70 22.23 -1.17 1.26
CA ALA A 70 22.03 -1.87 0.00
C ALA A 70 20.73 -1.44 -0.70
N GLN A 71 19.62 -1.33 0.05
CA GLN A 71 18.32 -0.85 -0.45
C GLN A 71 18.44 0.59 -0.96
N MET A 72 19.04 1.49 -0.17
CA MET A 72 19.24 2.89 -0.53
C MET A 72 20.09 3.04 -1.79
N ASN A 73 21.25 2.38 -1.86
CA ASN A 73 22.14 2.47 -3.03
C ASN A 73 21.43 2.02 -4.31
N ARG A 74 20.70 0.91 -4.25
CA ARG A 74 19.96 0.38 -5.40
C ARG A 74 18.78 1.29 -5.78
N ALA A 75 17.97 1.72 -4.83
CA ALA A 75 16.83 2.60 -5.09
C ALA A 75 17.25 3.95 -5.68
N LEU A 76 18.34 4.55 -5.17
CA LEU A 76 18.91 5.79 -5.71
C LEU A 76 19.49 5.61 -7.12
N ALA A 77 20.11 4.48 -7.42
CA ALA A 77 20.56 4.17 -8.77
C ALA A 77 19.37 4.05 -9.74
N LEU A 78 18.29 3.37 -9.32
CA LEU A 78 17.06 3.23 -10.12
C LEU A 78 16.36 4.58 -10.31
N SER A 79 16.28 5.44 -9.27
CA SER A 79 15.66 6.76 -9.39
C SER A 79 16.34 7.63 -10.46
N ARG A 80 17.68 7.53 -10.59
CA ARG A 80 18.44 8.24 -11.63
C ARG A 80 18.30 7.60 -13.02
N GLY A 81 18.28 6.26 -13.08
CA GLY A 81 18.21 5.54 -14.35
C GLY A 81 16.81 5.52 -14.99
N TYR A 82 15.78 5.75 -14.18
CA TYR A 82 14.38 5.63 -14.58
C TYR A 82 13.52 6.81 -14.12
N ALA A 83 14.08 8.01 -14.04
CA ALA A 83 13.38 9.23 -13.64
C ALA A 83 12.18 9.57 -14.55
N ASP A 84 12.16 9.07 -15.77
CA ASP A 84 11.03 9.18 -16.71
C ASP A 84 9.84 8.27 -16.36
N VAL A 85 10.03 7.28 -15.46
CA VAL A 85 9.02 6.28 -15.07
C VAL A 85 8.67 6.37 -13.59
N ILE A 86 9.68 6.67 -12.75
CA ILE A 86 9.51 6.77 -11.30
C ILE A 86 9.01 8.16 -10.94
N ASP A 87 7.83 8.24 -10.32
CA ASP A 87 7.24 9.51 -9.88
C ASP A 87 7.68 9.91 -8.47
N LEU A 88 7.97 8.92 -7.62
CA LEU A 88 8.26 9.13 -6.20
C LEU A 88 9.15 8.01 -5.69
N LEU A 89 10.13 8.36 -4.86
CA LEU A 89 10.92 7.42 -4.06
C LEU A 89 10.45 7.47 -2.61
N ILE A 90 9.91 6.36 -2.10
CA ILE A 90 9.54 6.21 -0.69
C ILE A 90 10.69 5.50 0.05
N VAL A 91 11.29 6.20 1.01
CA VAL A 91 12.35 5.68 1.87
C VAL A 91 11.74 5.22 3.18
N GLY A 92 11.59 3.91 3.34
CA GLY A 92 10.96 3.28 4.49
C GLY A 92 9.44 3.26 4.44
N ASN A 93 8.88 2.15 4.93
CA ASN A 93 7.45 1.92 5.10
C ASN A 93 7.17 1.54 6.56
N GLU A 94 6.41 2.37 7.28
CA GLU A 94 6.04 2.13 8.69
C GLU A 94 7.22 1.85 9.62
N VAL A 95 8.36 2.47 9.34
CA VAL A 95 9.62 2.23 10.07
C VAL A 95 9.48 2.65 11.54
N LEU A 96 8.78 3.75 11.79
CA LEU A 96 8.53 4.23 13.15
C LEU A 96 7.43 3.45 13.84
N LEU A 97 6.38 3.05 13.12
CA LEU A 97 5.35 2.15 13.62
C LEU A 97 5.94 0.81 14.06
N ARG A 98 6.86 0.24 13.27
CA ARG A 98 7.56 -1.01 13.60
C ARG A 98 8.67 -0.83 14.64
N GLY A 99 9.02 0.42 15.00
CA GLY A 99 10.08 0.72 15.96
C GLY A 99 11.47 0.26 15.50
N GLU A 100 11.74 0.33 14.20
CA GLU A 100 12.98 -0.19 13.60
C GLU A 100 14.08 0.86 13.48
N GLN A 101 13.73 2.14 13.43
CA GLN A 101 14.64 3.27 13.49
C GLN A 101 14.10 4.33 14.44
N THR A 102 14.99 5.23 14.88
CA THR A 102 14.58 6.50 15.54
C THR A 102 14.19 7.52 14.46
N PRO A 103 13.33 8.51 14.80
CA PRO A 103 13.03 9.61 13.87
C PRO A 103 14.27 10.34 13.34
N ALA A 104 15.29 10.52 14.17
CA ALA A 104 16.54 11.16 13.77
C ALA A 104 17.35 10.32 12.76
N ALA A 105 17.50 9.02 13.03
CA ALA A 105 18.21 8.13 12.10
C ALA A 105 17.48 8.00 10.76
N LEU A 106 16.16 7.98 10.78
CA LEU A 106 15.35 7.99 9.56
C LEU A 106 15.50 9.30 8.79
N ALA A 107 15.55 10.45 9.49
CA ALA A 107 15.80 11.75 8.87
C ALA A 107 17.14 11.82 8.12
N GLU A 108 18.20 11.20 8.65
CA GLU A 108 19.51 11.12 7.97
C GLU A 108 19.42 10.34 6.64
N LEU A 109 18.67 9.22 6.61
CA LEU A 109 18.43 8.45 5.39
C LEU A 109 17.61 9.25 4.36
N LEU A 110 16.60 9.97 4.81
CA LEU A 110 15.77 10.84 3.98
C LEU A 110 16.62 11.99 3.39
N ASP A 111 17.48 12.62 4.17
CA ASP A 111 18.39 13.64 3.68
C ASP A 111 19.38 13.13 2.62
N LEU A 112 19.93 11.93 2.85
CA LEU A 112 20.76 11.27 1.83
C LEU A 112 19.97 11.06 0.54
N ALA A 113 18.74 10.55 0.65
CA ALA A 113 17.88 10.33 -0.51
C ALA A 113 17.59 11.64 -1.25
N ARG A 114 17.18 12.70 -0.58
CA ARG A 114 16.85 13.99 -1.19
C ARG A 114 18.03 14.64 -1.91
N ARG A 115 19.26 14.49 -1.37
CA ARG A 115 20.46 15.01 -2.04
C ARG A 115 20.88 14.21 -3.27
N THR A 116 20.44 12.97 -3.40
CA THR A 116 20.97 12.01 -4.38
C THR A 116 19.94 11.53 -5.40
N SER A 117 18.66 11.52 -5.04
CA SER A 117 17.56 11.07 -5.91
C SER A 117 17.34 12.05 -7.06
N ALA A 118 16.96 11.52 -8.24
CA ALA A 118 16.51 12.32 -9.37
C ALA A 118 14.99 12.58 -9.35
N VAL A 119 14.27 12.03 -8.38
CA VAL A 119 12.82 12.16 -8.22
C VAL A 119 12.50 12.60 -6.80
N PRO A 120 11.29 13.16 -6.54
CA PRO A 120 10.88 13.54 -5.19
C PRO A 120 10.97 12.38 -4.20
N VAL A 121 11.23 12.70 -2.93
CA VAL A 121 11.42 11.74 -1.84
C VAL A 121 10.31 11.87 -0.81
N ALA A 122 9.78 10.73 -0.37
CA ALA A 122 8.80 10.62 0.70
C ALA A 122 9.22 9.59 1.75
N TYR A 123 8.59 9.68 2.90
CA TYR A 123 8.50 8.62 3.89
C TYR A 123 7.03 8.18 4.02
N ALA A 124 6.77 6.89 4.23
CA ALA A 124 5.42 6.35 4.37
C ALA A 124 5.21 5.74 5.76
N ASP A 125 4.19 6.22 6.47
CA ASP A 125 3.75 5.67 7.75
C ASP A 125 2.26 5.95 7.99
N VAL A 126 1.67 5.33 9.02
CA VAL A 126 0.29 5.63 9.43
C VAL A 126 0.16 7.10 9.81
N TRP A 127 -1.00 7.67 9.54
CA TRP A 127 -1.21 9.12 9.65
C TRP A 127 -0.98 9.65 11.07
N GLU A 128 -1.22 8.84 12.12
CA GLU A 128 -0.97 9.21 13.52
C GLU A 128 0.53 9.40 13.80
N PHE A 129 1.39 8.60 13.17
CA PHE A 129 2.84 8.73 13.31
C PHE A 129 3.35 9.98 12.59
N TRP A 130 2.73 10.37 11.50
CA TRP A 130 2.99 11.66 10.88
C TRP A 130 2.60 12.83 11.79
N VAL A 131 1.45 12.76 12.46
CA VAL A 131 1.05 13.79 13.45
C VAL A 131 2.04 13.82 14.61
N ARG A 132 2.52 12.66 15.08
CA ARG A 132 3.43 12.55 16.23
C ARG A 132 4.86 13.01 15.92
N TYR A 133 5.40 12.67 14.78
CA TYR A 133 6.81 12.85 14.44
C TYR A 133 7.04 13.82 13.27
N GLY A 134 5.99 14.38 12.72
CA GLY A 134 6.05 15.20 11.52
C GLY A 134 6.91 16.44 11.65
N GLU A 135 7.00 17.06 12.82
CA GLU A 135 7.91 18.21 13.06
C GLU A 135 9.37 17.84 12.81
N ILE A 136 9.76 16.59 13.13
CA ILE A 136 11.12 16.08 12.89
C ILE A 136 11.29 15.71 11.42
N LEU A 137 10.29 15.05 10.80
CA LEU A 137 10.43 14.46 9.48
C LEU A 137 10.15 15.44 8.33
N ARG A 138 9.30 16.45 8.55
CA ARG A 138 8.86 17.41 7.54
C ARG A 138 10.02 18.09 6.78
N PRO A 139 11.14 18.51 7.42
CA PRO A 139 12.24 19.13 6.71
C PRO A 139 12.99 18.20 5.74
N HIS A 140 12.79 16.87 5.88
CA HIS A 140 13.57 15.83 5.24
C HIS A 140 12.84 15.12 4.10
N VAL A 141 11.60 15.53 3.76
CA VAL A 141 10.81 14.95 2.67
C VAL A 141 10.32 16.02 1.70
N ASP A 142 10.01 15.61 0.48
CA ASP A 142 9.34 16.44 -0.53
C ASP A 142 7.82 16.18 -0.56
N VAL A 143 7.40 14.99 -0.13
CA VAL A 143 6.00 14.54 -0.08
C VAL A 143 5.74 13.80 1.22
N VAL A 144 4.61 14.09 1.86
CA VAL A 144 4.11 13.32 3.01
C VAL A 144 3.30 12.13 2.47
N ALA A 145 3.74 10.90 2.75
CA ALA A 145 2.97 9.71 2.40
C ALA A 145 2.32 9.11 3.66
N ALA A 146 1.02 9.38 3.85
CA ALA A 146 0.28 8.94 5.03
C ALA A 146 -0.61 7.73 4.70
N HIS A 147 -0.51 6.66 5.49
CA HIS A 147 -1.43 5.52 5.40
C HIS A 147 -2.73 5.86 6.12
N ILE A 148 -3.86 5.64 5.47
CA ILE A 148 -5.20 5.84 6.02
C ILE A 148 -6.02 4.60 5.69
N LEU A 149 -6.14 3.72 6.66
CA LEU A 149 -6.73 2.39 6.50
C LEU A 149 -7.93 2.25 7.44
N PRO A 150 -9.17 2.57 6.99
CA PRO A 150 -10.36 2.61 7.84
C PRO A 150 -10.64 1.33 8.64
N TYR A 151 -10.19 0.17 8.11
CA TYR A 151 -10.28 -1.10 8.82
C TYR A 151 -9.29 -1.19 10.00
N TRP A 152 -8.10 -0.59 9.88
CA TRP A 152 -7.02 -0.69 10.87
C TRP A 152 -7.01 0.46 11.89
N GLU A 153 -7.89 1.46 11.75
CA GLU A 153 -8.00 2.53 12.75
C GLU A 153 -8.22 1.98 14.16
N ASP A 154 -7.83 2.72 15.18
CA ASP A 154 -8.10 2.37 16.59
C ASP A 154 -9.60 2.22 16.83
N GLU A 155 -10.40 3.09 16.19
CA GLU A 155 -11.86 2.97 16.08
C GLU A 155 -12.22 2.62 14.61
N PRO A 156 -12.32 1.31 14.27
CA PRO A 156 -12.54 0.89 12.89
C PRO A 156 -13.83 1.44 12.30
N VAL A 157 -13.71 2.02 11.11
CA VAL A 157 -14.80 2.72 10.43
C VAL A 157 -15.58 1.76 9.53
N GLY A 158 -16.91 1.81 9.57
CA GLY A 158 -17.75 0.99 8.70
C GLY A 158 -17.67 1.39 7.22
N ILE A 159 -18.02 0.46 6.33
CA ILE A 159 -17.88 0.61 4.87
C ILE A 159 -18.60 1.84 4.32
N GLU A 160 -19.70 2.26 4.91
CA GLU A 160 -20.47 3.42 4.43
C GLU A 160 -19.71 4.73 4.65
N GLN A 161 -18.95 4.86 5.73
CA GLN A 161 -18.19 6.04 6.11
C GLN A 161 -16.71 5.96 5.70
N ALA A 162 -16.22 4.81 5.26
CA ALA A 162 -14.80 4.55 5.05
C ALA A 162 -14.13 5.55 4.09
N VAL A 163 -14.74 5.86 2.96
CA VAL A 163 -14.18 6.82 1.99
C VAL A 163 -14.20 8.24 2.52
N GLU A 164 -15.26 8.64 3.23
CA GLU A 164 -15.36 9.98 3.83
C GLU A 164 -14.34 10.15 4.97
N HIS A 165 -14.07 9.11 5.73
CA HIS A 165 -13.01 9.09 6.73
C HIS A 165 -11.64 9.36 6.07
N ILE A 166 -11.31 8.69 4.95
CA ILE A 166 -10.06 8.92 4.21
C ILE A 166 -9.95 10.40 3.78
N VAL A 167 -11.01 10.95 3.22
CA VAL A 167 -11.04 12.36 2.77
C VAL A 167 -10.81 13.31 3.94
N THR A 168 -11.47 13.06 5.07
CA THR A 168 -11.36 13.89 6.29
C THR A 168 -9.95 13.85 6.86
N VAL A 169 -9.36 12.66 7.00
CA VAL A 169 -7.99 12.50 7.51
C VAL A 169 -6.98 13.10 6.54
N ASN A 170 -7.13 12.86 5.23
CA ASN A 170 -6.27 13.47 4.21
C ASN A 170 -6.30 15.01 4.28
N ALA A 171 -7.48 15.61 4.42
CA ALA A 171 -7.63 17.06 4.57
C ALA A 171 -6.94 17.58 5.85
N LYS A 172 -7.05 16.85 6.97
CA LYS A 172 -6.35 17.15 8.22
C LYS A 172 -4.83 17.12 8.03
N ILE A 173 -4.28 16.06 7.43
CA ILE A 173 -2.84 15.93 7.19
C ILE A 173 -2.34 17.03 6.24
N ARG A 174 -3.08 17.32 5.17
CA ARG A 174 -2.75 18.44 4.27
C ARG A 174 -2.71 19.79 4.97
N ALA A 175 -3.63 20.05 5.89
CA ALA A 175 -3.63 21.29 6.66
C ALA A 175 -2.40 21.39 7.60
N ILE A 176 -2.01 20.29 8.25
CA ILE A 176 -0.84 20.25 9.15
C ILE A 176 0.47 20.46 8.39
N PHE A 177 0.61 19.80 7.23
CA PHE A 177 1.89 19.75 6.51
C PHE A 177 2.00 20.74 5.34
N SER A 178 1.00 21.62 5.15
CA SER A 178 1.10 22.66 4.12
C SER A 178 2.43 23.43 4.22
N PRO A 179 3.11 23.73 3.09
CA PRO A 179 2.71 23.54 1.69
C PRO A 179 3.13 22.20 1.08
N LEU A 180 3.64 21.23 1.85
CA LEU A 180 4.05 19.94 1.30
C LEU A 180 2.84 19.21 0.69
N PRO A 181 2.99 18.60 -0.49
CA PRO A 181 1.97 17.72 -1.04
C PRO A 181 1.80 16.49 -0.15
N VAL A 182 0.56 16.00 -0.07
CA VAL A 182 0.19 14.80 0.68
C VAL A 182 -0.29 13.73 -0.30
N PHE A 183 0.21 12.52 -0.09
CA PHE A 183 -0.15 11.32 -0.80
C PHE A 183 -0.65 10.27 0.20
N VAL A 184 -1.82 9.71 -0.03
CA VAL A 184 -2.32 8.59 0.78
C VAL A 184 -1.54 7.35 0.35
N GLY A 185 -0.48 7.05 1.11
CA GLY A 185 0.46 5.99 0.79
C GLY A 185 -0.19 4.61 0.71
N GLU A 186 -1.14 4.35 1.59
CA GLU A 186 -1.96 3.14 1.58
C GLU A 186 -3.39 3.44 2.01
N THR A 187 -4.34 2.89 1.24
CA THR A 187 -5.73 2.74 1.63
C THR A 187 -6.32 1.50 0.97
N GLY A 188 -7.37 0.93 1.54
CA GLY A 188 -7.95 -0.30 1.02
C GLY A 188 -9.05 -0.87 1.92
N TRP A 189 -9.60 -2.00 1.49
CA TRP A 189 -10.59 -2.77 2.25
C TRP A 189 -10.38 -4.27 2.05
N PRO A 190 -10.38 -5.08 3.11
CA PRO A 190 -10.17 -6.53 3.00
C PRO A 190 -11.44 -7.25 2.50
N ALA A 191 -11.25 -8.24 1.62
CA ALA A 191 -12.32 -9.04 1.05
C ALA A 191 -12.80 -10.18 1.95
N ALA A 192 -12.03 -10.54 2.97
CA ALA A 192 -12.36 -11.61 3.91
C ALA A 192 -11.53 -11.46 5.19
N GLY A 193 -11.94 -12.13 6.24
CA GLY A 193 -11.24 -12.14 7.51
C GLY A 193 -12.16 -11.77 8.67
N ARG A 194 -11.56 -11.41 9.81
CA ARG A 194 -12.29 -11.07 11.03
C ARG A 194 -12.81 -9.64 10.97
N GLN A 195 -14.04 -9.41 11.41
CA GLN A 195 -14.58 -8.07 11.65
C GLN A 195 -13.82 -7.37 12.81
N ARG A 196 -13.56 -6.06 12.65
CA ARG A 196 -13.05 -5.17 13.69
C ARG A 196 -14.06 -4.02 13.91
N GLY A 197 -14.65 -3.93 15.08
CA GLY A 197 -15.65 -2.89 15.36
C GLY A 197 -16.72 -2.82 14.24
N ALA A 198 -16.88 -1.66 13.63
CA ALA A 198 -17.81 -1.44 12.53
C ALA A 198 -17.28 -1.90 11.16
N ALA A 199 -15.97 -2.22 11.06
CA ALA A 199 -15.35 -2.61 9.79
C ALA A 199 -15.52 -4.11 9.55
N GLN A 200 -16.43 -4.47 8.69
CA GLN A 200 -16.70 -5.85 8.28
C GLN A 200 -16.00 -6.12 6.94
N PRO A 201 -15.05 -7.07 6.87
CA PRO A 201 -14.49 -7.55 5.63
C PRO A 201 -15.53 -8.27 4.78
N GLY A 202 -15.40 -8.14 3.46
CA GLY A 202 -16.30 -8.83 2.53
C GLY A 202 -15.95 -8.51 1.09
N HIS A 203 -16.23 -9.45 0.18
CA HIS A 203 -15.99 -9.26 -1.25
C HIS A 203 -16.85 -8.12 -1.83
N SER A 204 -18.11 -8.07 -1.41
CA SER A 204 -19.04 -6.97 -1.76
C SER A 204 -18.55 -5.63 -1.20
N GLU A 205 -18.13 -5.63 0.07
CA GLU A 205 -17.64 -4.45 0.78
C GLU A 205 -16.35 -3.92 0.15
N GLN A 206 -15.40 -4.80 -0.19
CA GLN A 206 -14.17 -4.40 -0.91
C GLN A 206 -14.51 -3.76 -2.27
N THR A 207 -15.38 -4.39 -3.05
CA THR A 207 -15.81 -3.85 -4.35
C THR A 207 -16.52 -2.50 -4.19
N ARG A 208 -17.39 -2.36 -3.18
CA ARG A 208 -18.09 -1.12 -2.85
C ARG A 208 -17.11 -0.01 -2.45
N PHE A 209 -16.14 -0.36 -1.61
CA PHE A 209 -15.07 0.58 -1.20
C PHE A 209 -14.32 1.14 -2.39
N VAL A 210 -13.80 0.25 -3.25
CA VAL A 210 -13.01 0.65 -4.42
C VAL A 210 -13.84 1.53 -5.37
N ARG A 211 -15.09 1.16 -5.64
CA ARG A 211 -15.97 1.97 -6.50
C ARG A 211 -16.29 3.34 -5.92
N LYS A 212 -16.58 3.41 -4.62
CA LYS A 212 -16.82 4.69 -3.93
C LYS A 212 -15.58 5.59 -3.95
N LEU A 213 -14.39 5.00 -3.73
CA LEU A 213 -13.12 5.73 -3.76
C LEU A 213 -12.82 6.29 -5.15
N LEU A 214 -12.96 5.48 -6.20
CA LEU A 214 -12.78 5.90 -7.60
C LEU A 214 -13.80 6.97 -8.04
N ALA A 215 -15.05 6.87 -7.59
CA ALA A 215 -16.10 7.83 -7.91
C ALA A 215 -15.90 9.21 -7.24
N ARG A 216 -15.04 9.31 -6.22
CA ARG A 216 -14.82 10.55 -5.48
C ARG A 216 -14.25 11.68 -6.34
N GLN A 217 -13.39 11.37 -7.31
CA GLN A 217 -12.79 12.34 -8.26
C GLN A 217 -12.29 13.64 -7.58
N ASP A 218 -11.69 13.51 -6.37
CA ASP A 218 -11.12 14.63 -5.66
C ASP A 218 -9.69 14.91 -6.18
N PRO A 219 -9.42 16.08 -6.77
CA PRO A 219 -8.08 16.40 -7.30
C PRO A 219 -7.01 16.52 -6.20
N ASN A 220 -7.41 16.54 -4.94
CA ASN A 220 -6.50 16.59 -3.80
C ASN A 220 -6.30 15.24 -3.12
N LEU A 221 -6.92 14.19 -3.61
CA LEU A 221 -6.84 12.84 -3.07
C LEU A 221 -6.03 11.94 -4.00
N HIS A 222 -4.72 11.95 -3.84
CA HIS A 222 -3.81 11.02 -4.51
C HIS A 222 -3.56 9.83 -3.58
N TYR A 223 -3.70 8.60 -4.08
CA TYR A 223 -3.62 7.41 -3.23
C TYR A 223 -3.05 6.18 -3.95
N ASN A 224 -2.48 5.27 -3.17
CA ASN A 224 -2.27 3.88 -3.53
C ASN A 224 -3.35 2.99 -2.90
N LEU A 225 -3.94 2.13 -3.72
CA LEU A 225 -4.83 1.08 -3.24
C LEU A 225 -4.00 -0.15 -2.80
N VAL A 226 -4.15 -0.57 -1.56
CA VAL A 226 -3.60 -1.80 -1.03
C VAL A 226 -4.64 -2.90 -1.25
N GLU A 227 -4.32 -3.91 -2.05
CA GLU A 227 -3.08 -4.15 -2.80
C GLU A 227 -3.40 -4.78 -4.17
N GLY A 228 -2.41 -4.92 -5.03
CA GLY A 228 -2.63 -5.52 -6.35
C GLY A 228 -3.10 -6.96 -6.28
N PHE A 229 -2.40 -7.79 -5.51
CA PHE A 229 -2.69 -9.23 -5.39
C PHE A 229 -2.79 -9.64 -3.94
N ASP A 230 -3.66 -10.61 -3.64
CA ASP A 230 -3.67 -11.26 -2.33
C ASP A 230 -2.30 -11.84 -1.98
N GLN A 231 -1.91 -11.65 -0.72
CA GLN A 231 -0.65 -12.12 -0.18
C GLN A 231 -0.88 -13.07 1.01
N PRO A 232 -1.08 -14.36 0.77
CA PRO A 232 -1.43 -15.34 1.82
C PRO A 232 -0.45 -15.39 3.01
N TRP A 233 0.81 -15.04 2.79
CA TRP A 233 1.83 -15.00 3.84
C TRP A 233 1.56 -13.95 4.90
N LYS A 234 0.89 -12.83 4.57
CA LYS A 234 0.51 -11.78 5.52
C LYS A 234 -0.40 -12.28 6.64
N ARG A 235 -1.12 -13.39 6.42
CA ARG A 235 -1.99 -13.97 7.47
C ARG A 235 -1.22 -14.37 8.73
N GLN A 236 0.06 -14.64 8.63
CA GLN A 236 0.92 -14.96 9.77
C GLN A 236 1.23 -13.71 10.63
N LEU A 237 1.22 -12.53 10.03
CA LEU A 237 1.59 -11.26 10.67
C LEU A 237 0.35 -10.43 11.05
N GLU A 238 -0.66 -10.40 10.19
CA GLU A 238 -1.83 -9.52 10.28
C GLU A 238 -3.12 -10.28 10.63
N GLY A 239 -3.04 -11.59 10.91
CA GLY A 239 -4.20 -12.46 11.09
C GLY A 239 -4.92 -12.77 9.78
N ALA A 240 -6.13 -13.36 9.88
CA ALA A 240 -6.86 -13.88 8.72
C ALA A 240 -7.05 -12.83 7.60
N VAL A 241 -7.26 -11.58 7.96
CA VAL A 241 -7.52 -10.47 7.04
C VAL A 241 -6.32 -10.13 6.14
N GLY A 242 -5.09 -10.27 6.62
CA GLY A 242 -3.87 -9.88 5.91
C GLY A 242 -3.69 -10.51 4.54
N GLY A 243 -4.31 -11.67 4.31
CA GLY A 243 -4.21 -12.38 3.03
C GLY A 243 -5.25 -11.99 1.97
N TYR A 244 -6.12 -11.00 2.21
CA TYR A 244 -7.29 -10.74 1.38
C TYR A 244 -7.52 -9.27 1.00
N TRP A 245 -6.46 -8.53 0.74
CA TRP A 245 -6.51 -7.12 0.34
C TRP A 245 -6.43 -6.90 -1.17
N GLY A 246 -6.10 -7.94 -1.95
CA GLY A 246 -5.84 -7.84 -3.37
C GLY A 246 -7.05 -7.45 -4.20
N VAL A 247 -6.84 -6.58 -5.20
CA VAL A 247 -7.78 -6.39 -6.32
C VAL A 247 -7.88 -7.67 -7.14
N PHE A 248 -6.77 -8.39 -7.21
CA PHE A 248 -6.67 -9.73 -7.77
C PHE A 248 -6.43 -10.76 -6.65
N THR A 249 -6.92 -11.96 -6.84
CA THR A 249 -6.58 -13.09 -5.99
C THR A 249 -5.10 -13.47 -6.13
N ALA A 250 -4.59 -14.32 -5.24
CA ALA A 250 -3.19 -14.76 -5.30
C ALA A 250 -2.82 -15.51 -6.60
N ASP A 251 -3.79 -16.14 -7.26
CA ASP A 251 -3.64 -16.80 -8.56
C ASP A 251 -3.91 -15.88 -9.77
N GLY A 252 -4.21 -14.60 -9.53
CA GLY A 252 -4.35 -13.57 -10.56
C GLY A 252 -5.74 -13.42 -11.15
N GLN A 253 -6.76 -13.97 -10.53
CA GLN A 253 -8.14 -13.70 -10.93
C GLN A 253 -8.59 -12.34 -10.41
N GLN A 254 -9.20 -11.53 -11.26
CA GLN A 254 -9.72 -10.23 -10.83
C GLN A 254 -10.90 -10.45 -9.86
N ARG A 255 -10.76 -9.91 -8.66
CA ARG A 255 -11.81 -9.97 -7.62
C ARG A 255 -12.69 -8.72 -7.67
N VAL A 256 -12.10 -7.55 -7.67
CA VAL A 256 -12.84 -6.30 -7.69
C VAL A 256 -13.42 -6.05 -9.07
N THR A 257 -14.74 -5.90 -9.15
CA THR A 257 -15.42 -5.48 -10.38
C THR A 257 -15.68 -3.97 -10.34
N PHE A 258 -15.22 -3.24 -11.36
CA PHE A 258 -15.31 -1.77 -11.38
C PHE A 258 -16.69 -1.25 -11.81
N ASN A 259 -17.54 -2.08 -12.41
CA ASN A 259 -18.88 -1.75 -12.88
C ASN A 259 -19.83 -2.97 -12.71
N GLY A 260 -21.11 -2.82 -13.08
CA GLY A 260 -22.11 -3.86 -12.99
C GLY A 260 -22.63 -4.13 -11.57
N ALA A 261 -23.31 -5.26 -11.35
CA ALA A 261 -23.80 -5.67 -10.03
C ALA A 261 -22.65 -5.86 -9.03
N LEU A 262 -22.93 -5.64 -7.75
CA LEU A 262 -21.97 -6.02 -6.70
C LEU A 262 -21.88 -7.55 -6.64
N PRO A 263 -20.67 -8.09 -6.40
CA PRO A 263 -20.53 -9.54 -6.25
C PRO A 263 -21.33 -10.02 -5.03
N ALA A 264 -22.06 -11.11 -5.21
CA ALA A 264 -22.75 -11.74 -4.08
C ALA A 264 -21.71 -12.38 -3.14
N ASP A 265 -21.99 -12.37 -1.85
CA ASP A 265 -21.22 -13.16 -0.90
C ASP A 265 -21.46 -14.65 -1.22
N PRO A 266 -20.43 -15.42 -1.62
CA PRO A 266 -20.62 -16.85 -1.92
C PRO A 266 -21.03 -17.66 -0.69
N ASN A 267 -20.94 -17.10 0.51
CA ASN A 267 -21.31 -17.73 1.77
C ASN A 267 -22.60 -17.15 2.38
N TRP A 268 -23.37 -16.35 1.66
CA TRP A 268 -24.61 -15.70 2.13
C TRP A 268 -25.58 -16.67 2.81
N TRP A 269 -25.61 -17.93 2.39
CA TRP A 269 -26.45 -18.99 2.93
C TRP A 269 -26.01 -19.53 4.30
N ARG A 270 -24.77 -19.27 4.73
CA ARG A 270 -24.22 -19.76 6.02
C ARG A 270 -24.86 -19.05 7.22
N LEU A 271 -25.17 -17.78 7.10
CA LEU A 271 -25.81 -17.01 8.19
C LEU A 271 -27.22 -17.53 8.52
N PRO A 272 -28.13 -17.70 7.54
CA PRO A 272 -29.45 -18.30 7.83
C PRO A 272 -29.34 -19.74 8.31
N LEU A 273 -28.37 -20.53 7.86
CA LEU A 273 -28.19 -21.90 8.33
C LEU A 273 -27.73 -21.94 9.79
N ALA A 274 -26.83 -21.07 10.18
CA ALA A 274 -26.37 -20.94 11.58
C ALA A 274 -27.50 -20.50 12.50
N ALA A 275 -28.40 -19.61 12.06
CA ALA A 275 -29.58 -19.21 12.81
C ALA A 275 -30.61 -20.36 12.97
N LEU A 276 -30.73 -21.24 11.98
CA LEU A 276 -31.60 -22.43 12.06
C LEU A 276 -31.08 -23.53 12.98
N ILE A 277 -29.72 -23.65 13.09
CA ILE A 277 -29.07 -24.67 13.94
C ILE A 277 -28.93 -24.17 15.38
N GLY A 278 -28.74 -22.89 15.59
CA GLY A 278 -28.59 -22.27 16.92
C GLY A 278 -29.91 -21.97 17.64
N GLY A 279 -31.05 -22.20 17.01
CA GLY A 279 -32.41 -22.01 17.55
C GLY A 279 -33.12 -23.31 18.00
N LEU A 280 -32.39 -24.44 18.06
CA LEU A 280 -32.78 -25.67 18.69
C LEU A 280 -31.98 -25.92 19.96
#